data_65d0e10ebe5d5110320cbdfe3006474d
#
_entry.id   65d0e10ebe5d5110320cbdfe3006474d
#
_cell.length_a   1.000
_cell.length_b   1.000
_cell.length_c   1.000
_cell.angle_alpha   90.00
_cell.angle_beta   90.00
_cell.angle_gamma   90.00
#
_symmetry.space_group_name_H-M   'P 1'
#
loop_
_entity.id
_entity.type
_entity.pdbx_description
1 polymer ?
#
loop_
_entity_poly.entity_id
_entity_poly.type
_entity_poly.pdbx_seq_one_letter_code
_entity_poly.pdbx_strand_id
1 'polypeptide(L)'
;MKKILYITTISGFLPQFEKNDVEIMQNMGYEIHYASNLKKPIYTFDEKELKQQGIILHQIDIEKSPAQIIMNCRAIKQLIKIIDEENITAIHCHNPMGGVAGRIAAHYSKADPYVIYTAHGLHFYKGAPILNWILFYPVEKLLARWTDTLITINKEDYCCVKDRFKLKKNGTVEQIHGVGVDLDKFRPMPEMASMKRIELGIPNNAFHIVTAAELNKNKNQKIIIEAIAVENKKDIYYTICGNGPDEDELRKLIHEKN
;
A
#
# COMPACT_ATOMS: atom_id res chain seq x y z
N MET A 1 11.36 -26.62 5.32
CA MET A 1 11.23 -25.56 4.28
C MET A 1 10.95 -24.27 5.00
N LYS A 2 11.57 -23.16 4.62
CA LYS A 2 11.26 -21.85 5.22
C LYS A 2 9.92 -21.35 4.68
N LYS A 3 9.09 -20.78 5.54
CA LYS A 3 7.77 -20.27 5.19
C LYS A 3 7.63 -18.81 5.55
N ILE A 4 7.12 -17.98 4.64
CA ILE A 4 6.84 -16.58 4.91
C ILE A 4 5.35 -16.28 4.73
N LEU A 5 4.76 -15.57 5.68
CA LEU A 5 3.36 -15.14 5.66
C LEU A 5 3.29 -13.63 5.40
N TYR A 6 2.79 -13.25 4.23
CA TYR A 6 2.42 -11.88 3.93
C TYR A 6 1.07 -11.54 4.55
N ILE A 7 1.00 -10.41 5.25
CA ILE A 7 -0.21 -9.97 5.95
C ILE A 7 -0.58 -8.57 5.46
N THR A 8 -1.74 -8.44 4.83
CA THR A 8 -2.24 -7.15 4.36
C THR A 8 -3.68 -6.91 4.80
N THR A 9 -4.02 -5.65 5.06
CA THR A 9 -5.41 -5.24 5.31
C THR A 9 -6.19 -5.12 4.01
N ILE A 10 -5.49 -4.76 2.93
CA ILE A 10 -6.05 -4.52 1.62
C ILE A 10 -5.84 -5.78 0.78
N SER A 11 -6.90 -6.56 0.55
CA SER A 11 -6.84 -7.73 -0.31
C SER A 11 -6.55 -7.34 -1.76
N GLY A 12 -5.75 -8.16 -2.44
CA GLY A 12 -5.19 -7.84 -3.75
C GLY A 12 -3.96 -6.93 -3.71
N PHE A 13 -3.51 -6.51 -2.51
CA PHE A 13 -2.28 -5.71 -2.37
C PHE A 13 -1.04 -6.51 -2.80
N LEU A 14 -0.93 -7.76 -2.36
CA LEU A 14 0.21 -8.61 -2.68
C LEU A 14 0.46 -8.74 -4.19
N PRO A 15 -0.50 -9.18 -5.02
CA PRO A 15 -0.26 -9.36 -6.45
C PRO A 15 -0.05 -8.04 -7.19
N GLN A 16 -0.48 -6.93 -6.64
CA GLN A 16 -0.37 -5.62 -7.29
C GLN A 16 0.95 -4.91 -6.97
N PHE A 17 1.45 -5.02 -5.75
CA PHE A 17 2.58 -4.21 -5.28
C PHE A 17 3.80 -5.02 -4.82
N GLU A 18 3.63 -6.29 -4.44
CA GLU A 18 4.68 -7.10 -3.84
C GLU A 18 5.09 -8.29 -4.73
N LYS A 19 4.73 -8.27 -6.02
CA LYS A 19 5.03 -9.37 -6.94
C LYS A 19 6.52 -9.69 -6.99
N ASN A 20 7.36 -8.67 -7.12
CA ASN A 20 8.82 -8.86 -7.18
C ASN A 20 9.37 -9.40 -5.85
N ASP A 21 8.83 -8.96 -4.72
CA ASP A 21 9.22 -9.46 -3.40
C ASP A 21 8.86 -10.93 -3.24
N VAL A 22 7.66 -11.32 -3.67
CA VAL A 22 7.23 -12.72 -3.72
C VAL A 22 8.18 -13.58 -4.56
N GLU A 23 8.55 -13.13 -5.77
CA GLU A 23 9.49 -13.83 -6.65
C GLU A 23 10.88 -13.98 -6.01
N ILE A 24 11.37 -12.93 -5.35
CA ILE A 24 12.64 -12.95 -4.61
C ILE A 24 12.58 -14.01 -3.50
N MET A 25 11.53 -14.01 -2.69
CA MET A 25 11.38 -14.95 -1.58
C MET A 25 11.22 -16.39 -2.06
N GLN A 26 10.50 -16.63 -3.17
CA GLN A 26 10.42 -17.95 -3.81
C GLN A 26 11.79 -18.42 -4.29
N ASN A 27 12.57 -17.55 -4.94
CA ASN A 27 13.93 -17.86 -5.39
C ASN A 27 14.89 -18.15 -4.22
N MET A 28 14.63 -17.59 -3.04
CA MET A 28 15.35 -17.89 -1.79
C MET A 28 14.86 -19.19 -1.13
N GLY A 29 13.90 -19.90 -1.73
CA GLY A 29 13.39 -21.18 -1.25
C GLY A 29 12.31 -21.07 -0.15
N TYR A 30 11.63 -19.95 -0.06
CA TYR A 30 10.48 -19.79 0.84
C TYR A 30 9.20 -20.28 0.20
N GLU A 31 8.37 -20.99 0.97
CA GLU A 31 6.96 -21.22 0.68
C GLU A 31 6.18 -19.95 1.04
N ILE A 32 5.33 -19.49 0.14
CA ILE A 32 4.64 -18.21 0.27
C ILE A 32 3.21 -18.43 0.76
N HIS A 33 2.89 -17.84 1.89
CA HIS A 33 1.55 -17.74 2.45
C HIS A 33 1.06 -16.30 2.37
N TYR A 34 -0.23 -16.09 2.12
CA TYR A 34 -0.85 -14.77 2.05
C TYR A 34 -2.13 -14.72 2.86
N ALA A 35 -2.20 -13.85 3.87
CA ALA A 35 -3.35 -13.63 4.73
C ALA A 35 -3.94 -12.23 4.51
N SER A 36 -5.22 -12.16 4.17
CA SER A 36 -5.99 -10.93 4.00
C SER A 36 -7.49 -11.21 4.09
N ASN A 37 -8.33 -10.16 4.07
CA ASN A 37 -9.77 -10.33 3.97
C ASN A 37 -10.19 -10.59 2.53
N LEU A 38 -10.04 -11.83 2.06
CA LEU A 38 -10.29 -12.25 0.69
C LEU A 38 -11.78 -12.15 0.29
N LYS A 39 -12.68 -12.14 1.28
CA LYS A 39 -14.14 -11.99 1.05
C LYS A 39 -14.55 -10.55 0.71
N LYS A 40 -13.69 -9.58 0.99
CA LYS A 40 -13.94 -8.15 0.73
C LYS A 40 -12.78 -7.58 -0.09
N PRO A 41 -12.62 -7.98 -1.37
CA PRO A 41 -11.50 -7.52 -2.18
C PRO A 41 -11.60 -6.00 -2.41
N ILE A 42 -10.50 -5.31 -2.16
CA ILE A 42 -10.36 -3.87 -2.45
C ILE A 42 -9.72 -3.67 -3.83
N TYR A 43 -8.68 -4.45 -4.12
CA TYR A 43 -8.14 -4.54 -5.47
C TYR A 43 -8.55 -5.87 -6.10
N THR A 44 -8.89 -5.82 -7.38
CA THR A 44 -9.23 -7.03 -8.15
C THR A 44 -8.01 -7.92 -8.30
N PHE A 45 -8.16 -9.20 -8.00
CA PHE A 45 -7.14 -10.23 -8.19
C PHE A 45 -7.80 -11.58 -8.46
N ASP A 46 -7.07 -12.49 -9.10
CA ASP A 46 -7.55 -13.86 -9.33
C ASP A 46 -6.87 -14.83 -8.33
N GLU A 47 -7.69 -15.41 -7.45
CA GLU A 47 -7.21 -16.41 -6.48
C GLU A 47 -6.64 -17.66 -7.16
N LYS A 48 -7.15 -18.03 -8.35
CA LYS A 48 -6.63 -19.20 -9.08
C LYS A 48 -5.23 -18.93 -9.61
N GLU A 49 -5.00 -17.72 -10.11
CA GLU A 49 -3.68 -17.29 -10.57
C GLU A 49 -2.66 -17.32 -9.42
N LEU A 50 -3.01 -16.79 -8.25
CA LEU A 50 -2.13 -16.81 -7.08
C LEU A 50 -1.81 -18.25 -6.63
N LYS A 51 -2.81 -19.14 -6.62
CA LYS A 51 -2.60 -20.56 -6.30
C LYS A 51 -1.71 -21.27 -7.33
N GLN A 52 -1.84 -20.94 -8.61
CA GLN A 52 -0.95 -21.46 -9.67
C GLN A 52 0.50 -20.98 -9.53
N GLN A 53 0.69 -19.78 -8.96
CA GLN A 53 2.01 -19.25 -8.60
C GLN A 53 2.57 -19.88 -7.31
N GLY A 54 1.88 -20.86 -6.72
CA GLY A 54 2.32 -21.53 -5.50
C GLY A 54 2.06 -20.76 -4.21
N ILE A 55 1.16 -19.75 -4.23
CA ILE A 55 0.82 -18.96 -3.05
C ILE A 55 -0.34 -19.61 -2.30
N ILE A 56 -0.15 -19.87 -1.01
CA ILE A 56 -1.15 -20.44 -0.12
C ILE A 56 -1.97 -19.30 0.51
N LEU A 57 -3.28 -19.30 0.24
CA LEU A 57 -4.18 -18.23 0.64
C LEU A 57 -4.86 -18.53 1.97
N HIS A 58 -4.87 -17.54 2.88
CA HIS A 58 -5.55 -17.61 4.17
C HIS A 58 -6.56 -16.46 4.30
N GLN A 59 -7.85 -16.83 4.46
CA GLN A 59 -8.89 -15.87 4.80
C GLN A 59 -8.78 -15.46 6.26
N ILE A 60 -8.71 -14.16 6.52
CA ILE A 60 -8.82 -13.58 7.86
C ILE A 60 -9.83 -12.44 7.89
N ASP A 61 -10.41 -12.18 9.06
CA ASP A 61 -11.47 -11.15 9.21
C ASP A 61 -10.90 -9.75 9.50
N ILE A 62 -9.75 -9.42 8.91
CA ILE A 62 -9.10 -8.13 9.13
C ILE A 62 -9.87 -6.98 8.46
N GLU A 63 -10.01 -5.88 9.18
CA GLU A 63 -10.68 -4.66 8.70
C GLU A 63 -9.73 -3.47 8.67
N LYS A 64 -9.94 -2.56 7.71
CA LYS A 64 -9.11 -1.36 7.52
C LYS A 64 -9.23 -0.36 8.67
N SER A 65 -10.43 -0.24 9.24
CA SER A 65 -10.69 0.68 10.34
C SER A 65 -10.26 0.10 11.69
N PRO A 66 -9.44 0.80 12.48
CA PRO A 66 -9.12 0.38 13.85
C PRO A 66 -10.34 0.34 14.77
N ALA A 67 -11.43 1.05 14.44
CA ALA A 67 -12.69 1.02 15.19
C ALA A 67 -13.43 -0.33 15.11
N GLN A 68 -13.08 -1.18 14.13
CA GLN A 68 -13.64 -2.55 14.00
C GLN A 68 -12.91 -3.54 14.94
N ILE A 69 -12.95 -3.22 16.24
CA ILE A 69 -12.17 -3.91 17.27
C ILE A 69 -12.43 -5.41 17.27
N ILE A 70 -13.69 -5.83 17.24
CA ILE A 70 -14.08 -7.26 17.32
C ILE A 70 -13.51 -8.04 16.13
N MET A 71 -13.65 -7.50 14.92
CA MET A 71 -13.15 -8.13 13.70
C MET A 71 -11.63 -8.21 13.71
N ASN A 72 -10.96 -7.13 14.08
CA ASN A 72 -9.50 -7.08 14.14
C ASN A 72 -8.94 -8.02 15.24
N CYS A 73 -9.59 -8.13 16.40
CA CYS A 73 -9.23 -9.10 17.43
C CYS A 73 -9.41 -10.55 16.94
N ARG A 74 -10.47 -10.82 16.16
CA ARG A 74 -10.67 -12.13 15.53
C ARG A 74 -9.57 -12.42 14.52
N ALA A 75 -9.22 -11.46 13.69
CA ALA A 75 -8.12 -11.59 12.72
C ALA A 75 -6.78 -11.90 13.40
N ILE A 76 -6.46 -11.24 14.52
CA ILE A 76 -5.26 -11.56 15.31
C ILE A 76 -5.26 -13.02 15.78
N LYS A 77 -6.37 -13.51 16.30
CA LYS A 77 -6.48 -14.92 16.72
C LYS A 77 -6.33 -15.89 15.54
N GLN A 78 -6.91 -15.55 14.38
CA GLN A 78 -6.75 -16.33 13.15
C GLN A 78 -5.29 -16.33 12.69
N LEU A 79 -4.60 -15.20 12.75
CA LEU A 79 -3.18 -15.09 12.40
C LEU A 79 -2.29 -15.91 13.33
N ILE A 80 -2.52 -15.87 14.66
CA ILE A 80 -1.78 -16.72 15.62
C ILE A 80 -1.93 -18.18 15.24
N LYS A 81 -3.16 -18.61 14.96
CA LYS A 81 -3.44 -19.99 14.57
C LYS A 81 -2.70 -20.38 13.28
N ILE A 82 -2.77 -19.54 12.24
CA ILE A 82 -2.06 -19.78 10.97
C ILE A 82 -0.55 -19.86 11.20
N ILE A 83 0.03 -18.92 11.96
CA ILE A 83 1.46 -18.89 12.24
C ILE A 83 1.92 -20.18 12.93
N ASP A 84 1.17 -20.63 13.92
CA ASP A 84 1.53 -21.83 14.70
C ASP A 84 1.27 -23.12 13.93
N GLU A 85 0.11 -23.30 13.27
CA GLU A 85 -0.24 -24.53 12.56
C GLU A 85 0.60 -24.75 11.31
N GLU A 86 0.91 -23.67 10.56
CA GLU A 86 1.73 -23.74 9.37
C GLU A 86 3.23 -23.70 9.68
N ASN A 87 3.63 -23.49 10.93
CA ASN A 87 5.02 -23.31 11.33
C ASN A 87 5.71 -22.19 10.52
N ILE A 88 5.07 -21.03 10.45
CA ILE A 88 5.58 -19.84 9.73
C ILE A 88 6.89 -19.38 10.36
N THR A 89 7.95 -19.24 9.56
CA THR A 89 9.29 -18.84 10.02
C THR A 89 9.55 -17.35 9.88
N ALA A 90 8.79 -16.66 9.03
CA ALA A 90 8.86 -15.20 8.87
C ALA A 90 7.46 -14.65 8.54
N ILE A 91 7.18 -13.44 8.97
CA ILE A 91 6.01 -12.68 8.53
C ILE A 91 6.45 -11.37 7.90
N HIS A 92 5.74 -10.94 6.86
CA HIS A 92 5.91 -9.62 6.24
C HIS A 92 4.58 -8.87 6.27
N CYS A 93 4.52 -7.83 7.09
CA CYS A 93 3.30 -7.07 7.34
C CYS A 93 3.28 -5.79 6.51
N HIS A 94 2.14 -5.51 5.90
CA HIS A 94 1.91 -4.27 5.14
C HIS A 94 0.61 -3.60 5.61
N ASN A 95 0.49 -2.31 5.33
CA ASN A 95 -0.62 -1.45 5.73
C ASN A 95 -0.75 -1.29 7.27
N PRO A 96 -1.34 -0.22 7.78
CA PRO A 96 -1.35 0.05 9.23
C PRO A 96 -1.95 -1.08 10.06
N MET A 97 -3.18 -1.52 9.74
CA MET A 97 -3.83 -2.59 10.52
C MET A 97 -3.23 -3.98 10.28
N GLY A 98 -2.72 -4.26 9.07
CA GLY A 98 -1.94 -5.48 8.81
C GLY A 98 -0.65 -5.51 9.63
N GLY A 99 0.04 -4.37 9.72
CA GLY A 99 1.20 -4.19 10.57
C GLY A 99 0.90 -4.36 12.07
N VAL A 100 -0.21 -3.81 12.55
CA VAL A 100 -0.65 -3.98 13.95
C VAL A 100 -0.99 -5.46 14.23
N ALA A 101 -1.87 -6.04 13.43
CA ALA A 101 -2.38 -7.39 13.65
C ALA A 101 -1.27 -8.45 13.53
N GLY A 102 -0.40 -8.33 12.51
CA GLY A 102 0.69 -9.27 12.29
C GLY A 102 1.73 -9.24 13.39
N ARG A 103 2.19 -8.05 13.82
CA ARG A 103 3.18 -7.91 14.91
C ARG A 103 2.64 -8.41 16.25
N ILE A 104 1.35 -8.15 16.55
CA ILE A 104 0.70 -8.72 17.74
C ILE A 104 0.61 -10.25 17.61
N ALA A 105 0.17 -10.76 16.46
CA ALA A 105 0.05 -12.19 16.26
C ALA A 105 1.38 -12.93 16.39
N ALA A 106 2.45 -12.40 15.79
CA ALA A 106 3.79 -12.95 15.92
C ALA A 106 4.30 -12.98 17.38
N HIS A 107 4.04 -11.89 18.13
CA HIS A 107 4.44 -11.80 19.53
C HIS A 107 3.76 -12.85 20.43
N TYR A 108 2.51 -13.20 20.14
CA TYR A 108 1.74 -14.17 20.93
C TYR A 108 1.75 -15.59 20.33
N SER A 109 2.36 -15.80 19.15
CA SER A 109 2.51 -17.13 18.57
C SER A 109 3.62 -17.91 19.26
N LYS A 110 3.55 -19.25 19.20
CA LYS A 110 4.58 -20.15 19.72
C LYS A 110 5.75 -20.33 18.76
N ALA A 111 5.52 -20.04 17.47
CA ALA A 111 6.51 -20.22 16.41
C ALA A 111 7.61 -19.13 16.42
N ASP A 112 7.39 -17.98 17.10
CA ASP A 112 8.30 -16.81 17.17
C ASP A 112 8.93 -16.45 15.80
N PRO A 113 8.12 -16.12 14.79
CA PRO A 113 8.61 -15.86 13.45
C PRO A 113 9.43 -14.58 13.38
N TYR A 114 10.35 -14.50 12.41
CA TYR A 114 11.03 -13.25 12.08
C TYR A 114 10.02 -12.22 11.56
N VAL A 115 10.01 -11.03 12.10
CA VAL A 115 8.98 -10.00 11.84
C VAL A 115 9.53 -8.89 10.96
N ILE A 116 9.00 -8.78 9.74
CA ILE A 116 9.24 -7.68 8.82
C ILE A 116 7.97 -6.82 8.75
N TYR A 117 8.14 -5.50 8.85
CA TYR A 117 7.05 -4.55 8.65
C TYR A 117 7.46 -3.46 7.68
N THR A 118 6.72 -3.32 6.57
CA THR A 118 6.88 -2.20 5.63
C THR A 118 5.84 -1.13 5.92
N ALA A 119 6.30 0.03 6.39
CA ALA A 119 5.48 1.21 6.60
C ALA A 119 5.37 2.00 5.29
N HIS A 120 4.17 2.00 4.66
CA HIS A 120 3.87 2.75 3.43
C HIS A 120 3.51 4.23 3.69
N GLY A 121 4.05 4.80 4.73
CA GLY A 121 3.81 6.14 5.25
C GLY A 121 3.22 6.11 6.65
N LEU A 122 3.92 6.72 7.59
CA LEU A 122 3.44 6.85 8.96
C LEU A 122 2.39 7.95 9.04
N HIS A 123 1.40 7.77 9.92
CA HIS A 123 0.32 8.74 10.08
C HIS A 123 0.73 9.98 10.91
N PHE A 124 1.93 9.97 11.45
CA PHE A 124 2.53 11.05 12.25
C PHE A 124 3.82 11.53 11.57
N TYR A 125 3.74 12.67 10.94
CA TYR A 125 4.82 13.33 10.20
C TYR A 125 4.81 14.83 10.55
N LYS A 126 5.80 15.58 10.10
CA LYS A 126 5.87 17.03 10.34
C LYS A 126 4.69 17.75 9.67
N GLY A 127 3.81 18.33 10.49
CA GLY A 127 2.58 18.96 10.01
C GLY A 127 1.32 18.07 10.09
N ALA A 128 1.45 16.81 10.50
CA ALA A 128 0.29 15.96 10.75
C ALA A 128 -0.54 16.48 11.93
N PRO A 129 -1.88 16.26 11.93
CA PRO A 129 -2.74 16.60 13.05
C PRO A 129 -2.22 16.01 14.37
N ILE A 130 -2.29 16.76 15.47
CA ILE A 130 -1.81 16.33 16.79
C ILE A 130 -2.48 15.01 17.24
N LEU A 131 -3.72 14.79 16.85
CA LEU A 131 -4.47 13.58 17.16
C LEU A 131 -3.79 12.33 16.56
N ASN A 132 -3.21 12.44 15.37
CA ASN A 132 -2.46 11.35 14.75
C ASN A 132 -1.22 10.97 15.58
N TRP A 133 -0.52 11.96 16.11
CA TRP A 133 0.60 11.74 17.01
C TRP A 133 0.19 11.04 18.32
N ILE A 134 -0.95 11.41 18.87
CA ILE A 134 -1.47 10.82 20.12
C ILE A 134 -1.93 9.38 19.90
N LEU A 135 -2.59 9.10 18.76
CA LEU A 135 -3.18 7.77 18.50
C LEU A 135 -2.21 6.78 17.88
N PHE A 136 -1.46 7.18 16.85
CA PHE A 136 -0.67 6.23 16.06
C PHE A 136 0.77 6.09 16.53
N TYR A 137 1.41 7.18 16.98
CA TYR A 137 2.80 7.14 17.40
C TYR A 137 3.08 6.17 18.56
N PRO A 138 2.32 6.17 19.68
CA PRO A 138 2.59 5.24 20.78
C PRO A 138 2.36 3.79 20.40
N VAL A 139 1.39 3.50 19.54
CA VAL A 139 1.12 2.15 19.02
C VAL A 139 2.29 1.66 18.18
N GLU A 140 2.72 2.44 17.19
CA GLU A 140 3.85 2.10 16.33
C GLU A 140 5.15 1.93 17.13
N LYS A 141 5.41 2.83 18.10
CA LYS A 141 6.57 2.76 19.00
C LYS A 141 6.58 1.52 19.89
N LEU A 142 5.41 1.09 20.34
CA LEU A 142 5.28 -0.14 21.13
C LEU A 142 5.54 -1.37 20.24
N LEU A 143 4.88 -1.44 19.09
CA LEU A 143 4.98 -2.59 18.18
C LEU A 143 6.35 -2.71 17.52
N ALA A 144 7.10 -1.63 17.40
CA ALA A 144 8.48 -1.66 16.94
C ALA A 144 9.35 -2.58 17.80
N ARG A 145 9.08 -2.71 19.11
CA ARG A 145 9.80 -3.63 20.01
C ARG A 145 9.63 -5.11 19.67
N TRP A 146 8.64 -5.44 18.85
CA TRP A 146 8.34 -6.80 18.37
C TRP A 146 8.70 -6.98 16.89
N THR A 147 9.42 -6.02 16.32
CA THR A 147 9.80 -6.00 14.90
C THR A 147 11.29 -6.27 14.75
N ASP A 148 11.66 -7.19 13.88
CA ASP A 148 13.04 -7.49 13.53
C ASP A 148 13.55 -6.56 12.44
N THR A 149 12.78 -6.33 11.38
CA THR A 149 13.11 -5.35 10.33
C THR A 149 11.93 -4.43 10.06
N LEU A 150 12.15 -3.12 10.20
CA LEU A 150 11.19 -2.10 9.84
C LEU A 150 11.67 -1.37 8.58
N ILE A 151 10.89 -1.48 7.51
CA ILE A 151 11.17 -0.87 6.21
C ILE A 151 10.31 0.39 6.05
N THR A 152 10.92 1.50 5.66
CA THR A 152 10.23 2.75 5.34
C THR A 152 10.43 3.12 3.87
N ILE A 153 9.48 3.82 3.28
CA ILE A 153 9.51 4.19 1.86
C ILE A 153 9.90 5.66 1.62
N ASN A 154 10.19 6.39 2.69
CA ASN A 154 10.62 7.79 2.62
C ASN A 154 11.62 8.13 3.74
N LYS A 155 12.37 9.21 3.53
CA LYS A 155 13.43 9.64 4.45
C LYS A 155 12.90 10.18 5.78
N GLU A 156 11.74 10.84 5.79
CA GLU A 156 11.17 11.41 7.01
C GLU A 156 10.81 10.30 8.01
N ASP A 157 10.08 9.29 7.54
CA ASP A 157 9.72 8.12 8.34
C ASP A 157 10.95 7.35 8.80
N TYR A 158 11.94 7.17 7.90
CA TYR A 158 13.21 6.51 8.25
C TYR A 158 13.90 7.20 9.41
N CYS A 159 14.11 8.51 9.34
CA CYS A 159 14.74 9.28 10.41
C CYS A 159 13.91 9.19 11.70
N CYS A 160 12.59 9.35 11.60
CA CYS A 160 11.71 9.28 12.76
C CYS A 160 11.81 7.93 13.49
N VAL A 161 11.76 6.82 12.73
CA VAL A 161 11.85 5.48 13.31
C VAL A 161 13.24 5.21 13.87
N LYS A 162 14.29 5.49 13.12
CA LYS A 162 15.67 5.27 13.52
C LYS A 162 16.05 5.99 14.81
N ASP A 163 15.59 7.25 14.95
CA ASP A 163 15.96 8.09 16.09
C ASP A 163 15.09 7.85 17.33
N ARG A 164 13.86 7.39 17.16
CA ARG A 164 12.85 7.41 18.24
C ARG A 164 12.30 6.04 18.63
N PHE A 165 12.48 5.01 17.78
CA PHE A 165 11.94 3.68 18.03
C PHE A 165 13.02 2.71 18.47
N LYS A 166 12.62 1.73 19.25
CA LYS A 166 13.49 0.64 19.67
C LYS A 166 12.91 -0.67 19.12
N LEU A 167 13.64 -1.30 18.22
CA LEU A 167 13.27 -2.60 17.65
C LEU A 167 13.70 -3.75 18.59
N LYS A 168 13.39 -5.00 18.18
CA LYS A 168 13.96 -6.21 18.81
C LYS A 168 15.49 -6.11 18.90
N LYS A 169 16.11 -6.93 19.74
CA LYS A 169 17.58 -7.03 19.80
C LYS A 169 18.11 -7.46 18.42
N ASN A 170 19.05 -6.68 17.89
CA ASN A 170 19.61 -6.81 16.53
C ASN A 170 18.60 -6.46 15.40
N GLY A 171 17.48 -5.83 15.72
CA GLY A 171 16.54 -5.37 14.68
C GLY A 171 17.11 -4.18 13.91
N THR A 172 16.71 -4.05 12.63
CA THR A 172 17.18 -3.03 11.70
C THR A 172 16.05 -2.15 11.18
N VAL A 173 16.41 -0.91 10.86
CA VAL A 173 15.54 0.04 10.15
C VAL A 173 16.13 0.25 8.77
N GLU A 174 15.36 -0.05 7.75
CA GLU A 174 15.79 0.06 6.35
C GLU A 174 14.96 1.12 5.63
N GLN A 175 15.55 1.73 4.61
CA GLN A 175 14.86 2.66 3.72
C GLN A 175 14.90 2.16 2.29
N ILE A 176 13.74 2.09 1.65
CA ILE A 176 13.61 1.86 0.21
C ILE A 176 13.00 3.10 -0.46
N HIS A 177 13.18 3.24 -1.77
CA HIS A 177 12.68 4.40 -2.52
C HIS A 177 11.30 4.15 -3.14
N GLY A 178 10.33 3.72 -2.32
CA GLY A 178 9.00 3.32 -2.76
C GLY A 178 8.92 1.85 -3.15
N VAL A 179 7.78 1.44 -3.74
CA VAL A 179 7.50 0.04 -4.11
C VAL A 179 8.02 -0.35 -5.49
N GLY A 180 8.67 0.58 -6.20
CA GLY A 180 9.21 0.34 -7.53
C GLY A 180 8.17 0.47 -8.66
N VAL A 181 8.68 0.49 -9.88
CA VAL A 181 7.91 0.52 -11.13
C VAL A 181 8.55 -0.43 -12.13
N ASP A 182 7.75 -1.20 -12.83
CA ASP A 182 8.17 -2.04 -13.94
C ASP A 182 8.52 -1.16 -15.15
N LEU A 183 9.80 -0.94 -15.40
CA LEU A 183 10.30 -0.06 -16.46
C LEU A 183 10.10 -0.63 -17.86
N ASP A 184 9.94 -1.95 -18.02
CA ASP A 184 9.64 -2.57 -19.29
C ASP A 184 8.17 -2.34 -19.68
N LYS A 185 7.29 -2.43 -18.70
CA LYS A 185 5.87 -2.14 -18.87
C LYS A 185 5.58 -0.65 -19.02
N PHE A 186 6.19 0.20 -18.19
CA PHE A 186 5.96 1.64 -18.14
C PHE A 186 7.10 2.42 -18.82
N ARG A 187 7.32 2.14 -20.09
CA ARG A 187 8.32 2.82 -20.93
C ARG A 187 7.66 3.83 -21.87
N PRO A 188 8.40 4.84 -22.36
CA PRO A 188 7.89 5.74 -23.40
C PRO A 188 7.48 4.97 -24.66
N MET A 189 6.28 5.21 -25.14
CA MET A 189 5.70 4.61 -26.36
C MET A 189 5.18 5.70 -27.29
N PRO A 190 6.04 6.38 -28.09
CA PRO A 190 5.66 7.54 -28.87
C PRO A 190 4.52 7.29 -29.87
N GLU A 191 4.51 6.12 -30.51
CA GLU A 191 3.43 5.74 -31.45
C GLU A 191 2.08 5.61 -30.73
N MET A 192 2.07 4.91 -29.59
CA MET A 192 0.86 4.79 -28.78
C MET A 192 0.40 6.13 -28.21
N ALA A 193 1.33 7.01 -27.85
CA ALA A 193 1.03 8.35 -27.38
C ALA A 193 0.33 9.18 -28.48
N SER A 194 0.81 9.10 -29.73
CA SER A 194 0.20 9.78 -30.88
C SER A 194 -1.20 9.24 -31.18
N MET A 195 -1.38 7.91 -31.18
CA MET A 195 -2.70 7.28 -31.37
C MET A 195 -3.68 7.70 -30.27
N LYS A 196 -3.23 7.75 -29.01
CA LYS A 196 -4.07 8.14 -27.88
C LYS A 196 -4.48 9.61 -27.92
N ARG A 197 -3.60 10.49 -28.40
CA ARG A 197 -3.96 11.90 -28.64
C ARG A 197 -5.08 12.03 -29.69
N ILE A 198 -4.99 11.29 -30.80
CA ILE A 198 -6.03 11.27 -31.83
C ILE A 198 -7.36 10.78 -31.25
N GLU A 199 -7.34 9.67 -30.51
CA GLU A 199 -8.53 9.10 -29.84
C GLU A 199 -9.21 10.11 -28.91
N LEU A 200 -8.40 10.87 -28.15
CA LEU A 200 -8.88 11.88 -27.20
C LEU A 200 -9.19 13.24 -27.84
N GLY A 201 -8.99 13.40 -29.14
CA GLY A 201 -9.19 14.68 -29.85
C GLY A 201 -8.20 15.77 -29.45
N ILE A 202 -7.00 15.40 -29.00
CA ILE A 202 -5.97 16.33 -28.53
C ILE A 202 -5.00 16.66 -29.68
N PRO A 203 -4.87 17.93 -30.09
CA PRO A 203 -3.92 18.33 -31.13
C PRO A 203 -2.47 17.98 -30.77
N ASN A 204 -1.66 17.63 -31.78
CA ASN A 204 -0.27 17.23 -31.53
C ASN A 204 0.60 18.31 -30.87
N ASN A 205 0.31 19.58 -31.16
CA ASN A 205 1.01 20.73 -30.60
C ASN A 205 0.43 21.23 -29.26
N ALA A 206 -0.66 20.62 -28.79
CA ALA A 206 -1.27 21.01 -27.51
C ALA A 206 -0.43 20.59 -26.31
N PHE A 207 -0.46 21.39 -25.27
CA PHE A 207 0.11 21.00 -23.97
C PHE A 207 -0.87 20.07 -23.25
N HIS A 208 -0.48 18.82 -23.05
CA HIS A 208 -1.33 17.79 -22.46
C HIS A 208 -0.89 17.41 -21.06
N ILE A 209 -1.74 17.68 -20.09
CA ILE A 209 -1.58 17.30 -18.69
C ILE A 209 -2.34 16.01 -18.44
N VAL A 210 -1.75 15.07 -17.69
CA VAL A 210 -2.42 13.81 -17.32
C VAL A 210 -2.25 13.59 -15.81
N THR A 211 -3.36 13.25 -15.15
CA THR A 211 -3.34 12.75 -13.76
C THR A 211 -3.97 11.36 -13.74
N ALA A 212 -3.22 10.37 -13.24
CA ALA A 212 -3.72 9.03 -12.98
C ALA A 212 -3.73 8.79 -11.46
N ALA A 213 -4.90 8.91 -10.82
CA ALA A 213 -5.04 8.79 -9.37
C ALA A 213 -6.50 8.63 -8.96
N GLU A 214 -6.74 8.17 -7.71
CA GLU A 214 -8.04 8.26 -7.07
C GLU A 214 -8.52 9.72 -7.01
N LEU A 215 -9.81 9.95 -7.29
CA LEU A 215 -10.41 11.29 -7.27
C LEU A 215 -10.80 11.65 -5.84
N ASN A 216 -9.86 12.26 -5.11
CA ASN A 216 -10.07 12.63 -3.72
C ASN A 216 -9.30 13.91 -3.35
N LYS A 217 -9.62 14.50 -2.20
CA LYS A 217 -9.01 15.73 -1.69
C LYS A 217 -7.49 15.67 -1.56
N ASN A 218 -6.93 14.50 -1.26
CA ASN A 218 -5.50 14.33 -1.12
C ASN A 218 -4.75 14.45 -2.46
N LYS A 219 -5.37 14.01 -3.57
CA LYS A 219 -4.81 14.11 -4.92
C LYS A 219 -5.05 15.46 -5.57
N ASN A 220 -6.04 16.20 -5.09
CA ASN A 220 -6.29 17.61 -5.39
C ASN A 220 -6.29 17.97 -6.88
N GLN A 221 -6.98 17.18 -7.71
CA GLN A 221 -7.12 17.47 -9.16
C GLN A 221 -7.76 18.83 -9.42
N LYS A 222 -8.55 19.32 -8.48
CA LYS A 222 -9.21 20.63 -8.50
C LYS A 222 -8.24 21.77 -8.81
N ILE A 223 -7.06 21.78 -8.19
CA ILE A 223 -6.08 22.88 -8.37
C ILE A 223 -5.61 22.98 -9.82
N ILE A 224 -5.50 21.86 -10.54
CA ILE A 224 -5.09 21.85 -11.94
C ILE A 224 -6.22 22.43 -12.83
N ILE A 225 -7.48 22.06 -12.55
CA ILE A 225 -8.64 22.62 -13.27
C ILE A 225 -8.71 24.14 -13.07
N GLU A 226 -8.56 24.61 -11.83
CA GLU A 226 -8.55 26.04 -11.52
C GLU A 226 -7.39 26.79 -12.18
N ALA A 227 -6.21 26.19 -12.20
CA ALA A 227 -5.02 26.79 -12.83
C ALA A 227 -5.21 26.93 -14.35
N ILE A 228 -5.76 25.93 -15.03
CA ILE A 228 -6.05 25.97 -16.47
C ILE A 228 -7.08 27.06 -16.77
N ALA A 229 -8.12 27.17 -15.95
CA ALA A 229 -9.15 28.20 -16.10
C ALA A 229 -8.57 29.62 -15.95
N VAL A 230 -7.59 29.83 -15.07
CA VAL A 230 -6.90 31.13 -14.92
C VAL A 230 -6.01 31.45 -16.13
N GLU A 231 -5.27 30.45 -16.64
CA GLU A 231 -4.41 30.62 -17.82
C GLU A 231 -5.20 30.93 -19.09
N ASN A 232 -6.45 30.47 -19.18
CA ASN A 232 -7.37 30.70 -20.29
C ASN A 232 -6.76 30.46 -21.70
N LYS A 233 -5.87 29.46 -21.82
CA LYS A 233 -5.23 29.05 -23.06
C LYS A 233 -5.99 27.88 -23.70
N LYS A 234 -6.31 28.00 -24.98
CA LYS A 234 -7.08 27.00 -25.73
C LYS A 234 -6.28 25.76 -26.15
N ASP A 235 -4.98 25.78 -25.96
CA ASP A 235 -4.04 24.71 -26.33
C ASP A 235 -3.61 23.84 -25.13
N ILE A 236 -4.23 24.01 -23.96
CA ILE A 236 -4.01 23.18 -22.78
C ILE A 236 -5.15 22.18 -22.66
N TYR A 237 -4.78 20.89 -22.60
CA TYR A 237 -5.72 19.76 -22.40
C TYR A 237 -5.37 19.05 -21.11
N TYR A 238 -6.39 18.64 -20.35
CA TYR A 238 -6.20 17.93 -19.11
C TYR A 238 -7.03 16.63 -19.11
N THR A 239 -6.35 15.48 -19.04
CA THR A 239 -6.98 14.17 -18.90
C THR A 239 -6.86 13.68 -17.47
N ILE A 240 -7.99 13.38 -16.84
CA ILE A 240 -8.09 12.84 -15.48
C ILE A 240 -8.47 11.38 -15.59
N CYS A 241 -7.57 10.49 -15.17
CA CYS A 241 -7.78 9.04 -15.16
C CYS A 241 -7.95 8.55 -13.73
N GLY A 242 -9.12 7.99 -13.41
CA GLY A 242 -9.43 7.43 -12.10
C GLY A 242 -10.88 7.55 -11.73
N ASN A 243 -11.23 7.06 -10.57
CA ASN A 243 -12.54 7.22 -9.95
C ASN A 243 -12.35 7.60 -8.47
N GLY A 244 -13.40 8.05 -7.81
CA GLY A 244 -13.33 8.43 -6.38
C GLY A 244 -14.46 9.33 -5.93
N PRO A 245 -14.50 9.64 -4.63
CA PRO A 245 -15.62 10.40 -4.04
C PRO A 245 -15.79 11.82 -4.57
N ASP A 246 -14.72 12.42 -5.13
CA ASP A 246 -14.77 13.82 -5.61
C ASP A 246 -15.16 13.92 -7.11
N GLU A 247 -15.53 12.82 -7.79
CA GLU A 247 -15.81 12.81 -9.22
C GLU A 247 -16.91 13.81 -9.61
N ASP A 248 -18.03 13.80 -8.91
CA ASP A 248 -19.15 14.70 -9.20
C ASP A 248 -18.78 16.17 -8.98
N GLU A 249 -18.00 16.46 -7.94
CA GLU A 249 -17.52 17.84 -7.66
C GLU A 249 -16.58 18.32 -8.78
N LEU A 250 -15.66 17.46 -9.22
CA LEU A 250 -14.73 17.79 -10.30
C LEU A 250 -15.45 18.01 -11.62
N ARG A 251 -16.46 17.19 -11.95
CA ARG A 251 -17.28 17.35 -13.17
C ARG A 251 -18.06 18.68 -13.16
N LYS A 252 -18.64 19.05 -12.02
CA LYS A 252 -19.30 20.36 -11.86
C LYS A 252 -18.33 21.51 -12.06
N LEU A 253 -17.15 21.43 -11.42
CA LEU A 253 -16.12 22.47 -11.54
C LEU A 253 -15.66 22.65 -13.00
N ILE A 254 -15.44 21.55 -13.73
CA ILE A 254 -15.10 21.60 -15.16
C ILE A 254 -16.20 22.34 -15.95
N HIS A 255 -17.47 22.03 -15.68
CA HIS A 255 -18.58 22.67 -16.37
C HIS A 255 -18.72 24.15 -16.04
N GLU A 256 -18.40 24.57 -14.84
CA GLU A 256 -18.43 25.98 -14.39
C GLU A 256 -17.27 26.80 -14.96
N LYS A 257 -16.15 26.16 -15.32
CA LYS A 257 -14.93 26.83 -15.76
C LYS A 257 -14.72 26.80 -17.29
N ASN A 258 -15.48 25.99 -18.01
CA ASN A 258 -15.57 26.01 -19.47
C ASN A 258 -16.57 27.09 -19.90
#